data_b81098acfed2a825222b7ec1602406d3
#
_entry.id   b81098acfed2a825222b7ec1602406d3
#
_cell.length_a   1.000
_cell.length_b   1.000
_cell.length_c   1.000
_cell.angle_alpha   90.00
_cell.angle_beta   90.00
_cell.angle_gamma   90.00
#
_symmetry.space_group_name_H-M   'P 1'
#
loop_
_entity.id
_entity.type
_entity.pdbx_description
1 polymer ?
#
loop_
_entity_poly.entity_id
_entity_poly.type
_entity_poly.pdbx_seq_one_letter_code
_entity_poly.pdbx_strand_id
1 'polypeptide(L)'
;MKALFKITFASILIISCSSHGNDINNAQTYPSFSSEVEVTINNLSFDAMEPFVSPKGNYLFFNNLNDGINTKLYYATKVNDSTFNYVGELMGTNQTTSPHLDAVADMDANGDFYWTSTRNYPTELNNLFHGTFSSGNVNDIGRVQGDFNMNTPGWLVMDHGISLNGQFLYFNNARFDGVKCQGPCETTLGVAQKNNASTFNTLPNSASILQNINDVSYIYYAPCISSDNLELYFTRYLKGQITSGTVFEICVAVRSTSLSQFSIPRVLFSKNIPNLIEAPTLTIDKNIIYYHQKTTNSHKIMMRYRKPI
;
A
#
# COMPACT_ATOMS: atom_id res chain seq x y z
N MET A 1 -80.67 -10.10 -39.09
CA MET A 1 -80.40 -10.20 -37.63
C MET A 1 -78.93 -9.87 -37.38
N LYS A 2 -78.62 -8.70 -36.88
CA LYS A 2 -77.25 -8.25 -36.55
C LYS A 2 -77.13 -8.35 -35.04
N ALA A 3 -76.25 -9.22 -34.56
CA ALA A 3 -75.92 -9.35 -33.14
C ALA A 3 -74.81 -8.31 -32.76
N LEU A 4 -75.17 -7.43 -31.84
CA LEU A 4 -74.23 -6.45 -31.26
C LEU A 4 -73.47 -7.07 -30.10
N PHE A 5 -72.13 -7.21 -30.22
CA PHE A 5 -71.28 -7.60 -29.13
C PHE A 5 -70.88 -6.34 -28.33
N LYS A 6 -71.27 -6.28 -27.06
CA LYS A 6 -70.80 -5.26 -26.11
C LYS A 6 -69.51 -5.77 -25.45
N ILE A 7 -68.40 -5.05 -25.73
CA ILE A 7 -67.13 -5.27 -25.04
C ILE A 7 -67.08 -4.34 -23.84
N THR A 8 -67.10 -4.90 -22.64
CA THR A 8 -66.91 -4.17 -21.38
C THR A 8 -65.44 -4.07 -21.07
N PHE A 9 -64.85 -2.88 -21.10
CA PHE A 9 -63.49 -2.62 -20.64
C PHE A 9 -63.44 -2.58 -19.11
N ALA A 10 -62.80 -3.54 -18.49
CA ALA A 10 -62.47 -3.47 -17.06
C ALA A 10 -61.13 -2.73 -16.89
N SER A 11 -61.21 -1.54 -16.33
CA SER A 11 -60.02 -0.75 -15.98
C SER A 11 -59.39 -1.32 -14.73
N ILE A 12 -58.22 -1.96 -14.87
CA ILE A 12 -57.38 -2.38 -13.74
C ILE A 12 -56.59 -1.15 -13.29
N LEU A 13 -56.95 -0.61 -12.13
CA LEU A 13 -56.08 0.35 -11.42
C LEU A 13 -54.88 -0.40 -10.85
N ILE A 14 -53.71 -0.18 -11.43
CA ILE A 14 -52.43 -0.60 -10.86
C ILE A 14 -52.03 0.46 -9.82
N ILE A 15 -52.25 0.17 -8.56
CA ILE A 15 -51.71 0.96 -7.46
C ILE A 15 -50.20 0.63 -7.40
N SER A 16 -49.37 1.49 -7.99
CA SER A 16 -47.93 1.49 -7.77
C SER A 16 -47.63 1.94 -6.35
N CYS A 17 -47.40 1.01 -5.41
CA CYS A 17 -46.73 1.31 -4.16
C CYS A 17 -45.28 1.66 -4.47
N SER A 18 -44.96 2.95 -4.58
CA SER A 18 -43.59 3.42 -4.45
C SER A 18 -43.18 3.26 -2.99
N SER A 19 -42.47 2.15 -2.69
CA SER A 19 -41.69 2.08 -1.48
C SER A 19 -40.60 3.17 -1.57
N HIS A 20 -40.81 4.29 -0.88
CA HIS A 20 -39.72 5.17 -0.53
C HIS A 20 -38.82 4.36 0.42
N GLY A 21 -37.88 3.63 -0.12
CA GLY A 21 -36.73 3.18 0.62
C GLY A 21 -36.05 4.45 1.13
N ASN A 22 -36.05 4.63 2.43
CA ASN A 22 -35.11 5.54 3.07
C ASN A 22 -33.71 5.06 2.66
N ASP A 23 -33.17 5.63 1.60
CA ASP A 23 -31.73 5.61 1.36
C ASP A 23 -31.12 6.35 2.55
N ILE A 24 -30.84 5.58 3.60
CA ILE A 24 -29.87 6.01 4.60
C ILE A 24 -28.60 6.19 3.78
N ASN A 25 -28.29 7.42 3.43
CA ASN A 25 -27.00 7.84 2.93
C ASN A 25 -25.99 7.43 4.00
N ASN A 26 -25.49 6.20 3.96
CA ASN A 26 -24.30 5.79 4.68
C ASN A 26 -23.15 6.57 4.06
N ALA A 27 -23.04 7.85 4.46
CA ALA A 27 -21.89 8.66 4.13
C ALA A 27 -20.65 7.88 4.59
N GLN A 28 -19.86 7.46 3.63
CA GLN A 28 -18.68 6.65 3.87
C GLN A 28 -17.75 7.39 4.81
N THR A 29 -17.51 6.84 6.00
CA THR A 29 -16.69 7.48 7.03
C THR A 29 -15.22 7.19 6.75
N TYR A 30 -14.45 8.23 6.53
CA TYR A 30 -13.00 8.14 6.34
C TYR A 30 -12.28 8.47 7.65
N PRO A 31 -11.13 7.82 7.93
CA PRO A 31 -10.32 8.17 9.07
C PRO A 31 -9.76 9.60 8.94
N SER A 32 -9.48 10.22 10.06
CA SER A 32 -8.76 11.50 10.14
C SER A 32 -7.65 11.39 11.18
N PHE A 33 -6.61 12.21 11.03
CA PHE A 33 -5.42 12.15 11.86
C PHE A 33 -5.05 13.51 12.45
N SER A 34 -4.23 13.47 13.53
CA SER A 34 -3.71 14.65 14.22
C SER A 34 -2.65 15.38 13.40
N SER A 35 -2.06 16.42 13.98
CA SER A 35 -0.82 17.03 13.48
C SER A 35 0.31 15.99 13.43
N GLU A 36 1.26 16.20 12.53
CA GLU A 36 2.44 15.33 12.42
C GLU A 36 3.39 15.48 13.60
N VAL A 37 4.07 14.38 13.93
CA VAL A 37 5.12 14.28 14.92
C VAL A 37 6.30 13.59 14.26
N GLU A 38 7.51 14.13 14.41
CA GLU A 38 8.74 13.48 13.95
C GLU A 38 9.06 12.28 14.85
N VAL A 39 9.40 11.15 14.22
CA VAL A 39 9.85 9.94 14.93
C VAL A 39 11.34 10.03 15.17
N THR A 40 11.76 9.87 16.42
CA THR A 40 13.16 9.79 16.80
C THR A 40 13.63 8.35 16.77
N ILE A 41 14.67 8.06 15.98
CA ILE A 41 15.39 6.79 16.03
C ILE A 41 16.75 7.05 16.67
N ASN A 42 16.87 6.73 17.96
CA ASN A 42 18.09 6.95 18.72
C ASN A 42 19.28 6.23 18.08
N ASN A 43 20.43 6.90 18.00
CA ASN A 43 21.69 6.40 17.44
C ASN A 43 21.64 6.13 15.90
N LEU A 44 20.62 6.59 15.19
CA LEU A 44 20.61 6.56 13.73
C LEU A 44 21.33 7.82 13.20
N SER A 45 22.25 7.65 12.24
CA SER A 45 23.05 8.74 11.65
C SER A 45 22.86 8.90 10.14
N PHE A 46 21.87 8.22 9.57
CA PHE A 46 21.55 8.25 8.13
C PHE A 46 20.03 8.36 7.91
N ASP A 47 19.64 8.54 6.65
CA ASP A 47 18.24 8.67 6.23
C ASP A 47 17.44 7.40 6.52
N ALA A 48 16.18 7.58 6.98
CA ALA A 48 15.22 6.50 7.16
C ALA A 48 14.02 6.70 6.24
N MET A 49 13.73 5.70 5.41
CA MET A 49 12.65 5.69 4.42
C MET A 49 11.75 4.46 4.60
N GLU A 50 10.56 4.52 4.04
CA GLU A 50 9.64 3.38 3.89
C GLU A 50 9.43 2.59 5.19
N PRO A 51 8.88 3.25 6.23
CA PRO A 51 8.71 2.63 7.53
C PRO A 51 7.67 1.52 7.48
N PHE A 52 7.92 0.44 8.22
CA PHE A 52 6.93 -0.58 8.54
C PHE A 52 6.98 -0.91 10.02
N VAL A 53 5.84 -0.84 10.71
CA VAL A 53 5.73 -1.25 12.12
C VAL A 53 5.24 -2.68 12.19
N SER A 54 5.99 -3.55 12.88
CA SER A 54 5.61 -4.94 13.05
C SER A 54 4.19 -5.10 13.65
N PRO A 55 3.47 -6.19 13.36
CA PRO A 55 2.12 -6.42 13.89
C PRO A 55 2.03 -6.35 15.42
N LYS A 56 3.08 -6.75 16.13
CA LYS A 56 3.15 -6.65 17.60
C LYS A 56 3.56 -5.25 18.09
N GLY A 57 3.88 -4.33 17.17
CA GLY A 57 4.24 -2.96 17.48
C GLY A 57 5.62 -2.76 18.12
N ASN A 58 6.44 -3.80 18.29
CA ASN A 58 7.73 -3.74 18.99
C ASN A 58 8.94 -3.47 18.10
N TYR A 59 8.79 -3.54 16.79
CA TYR A 59 9.83 -3.23 15.81
C TYR A 59 9.36 -2.20 14.79
N LEU A 60 10.27 -1.32 14.39
CA LEU A 60 10.17 -0.46 13.22
C LEU A 60 11.22 -0.93 12.23
N PHE A 61 10.77 -1.36 11.04
CA PHE A 61 11.64 -1.67 9.91
C PHE A 61 11.65 -0.46 8.97
N PHE A 62 12.77 -0.24 8.32
CA PHE A 62 12.95 0.87 7.37
C PHE A 62 14.16 0.58 6.48
N ASN A 63 14.27 1.28 5.37
CA ASN A 63 15.49 1.27 4.58
C ASN A 63 16.19 2.64 4.60
N ASN A 64 17.48 2.66 4.24
CA ASN A 64 18.20 3.88 3.98
C ASN A 64 17.77 4.50 2.63
N LEU A 65 18.51 5.49 2.16
CA LEU A 65 18.24 6.19 0.91
C LEU A 65 18.08 5.21 -0.28
N ASN A 66 16.96 5.34 -1.01
CA ASN A 66 16.68 4.60 -2.24
C ASN A 66 17.49 5.15 -3.41
N ASP A 67 18.79 4.91 -3.44
CA ASP A 67 19.69 5.30 -4.52
C ASP A 67 19.91 4.17 -5.56
N GLY A 68 19.41 2.96 -5.27
CA GLY A 68 19.59 1.78 -6.11
C GLY A 68 21.03 1.25 -6.18
N ILE A 69 21.91 1.78 -5.35
CA ILE A 69 23.33 1.41 -5.32
C ILE A 69 23.65 0.61 -4.06
N ASN A 70 23.12 1.04 -2.91
CA ASN A 70 23.39 0.43 -1.61
C ASN A 70 22.20 0.60 -0.67
N THR A 71 20.99 0.33 -1.16
CA THR A 71 19.77 0.36 -0.36
C THR A 71 19.63 -0.92 0.43
N LYS A 72 19.49 -0.80 1.74
CA LYS A 72 19.42 -1.90 2.69
C LYS A 72 18.28 -1.73 3.68
N LEU A 73 17.78 -2.85 4.19
CA LEU A 73 16.82 -2.90 5.28
C LEU A 73 17.49 -2.87 6.65
N TYR A 74 16.91 -2.11 7.54
CA TYR A 74 17.33 -1.92 8.93
C TYR A 74 16.14 -2.09 9.86
N TYR A 75 16.42 -2.19 11.17
CA TYR A 75 15.37 -2.22 12.17
C TYR A 75 15.76 -1.51 13.45
N ALA A 76 14.72 -1.09 14.17
CA ALA A 76 14.79 -0.46 15.48
C ALA A 76 13.76 -1.05 16.43
N THR A 77 14.03 -1.04 17.72
CA THR A 77 13.11 -1.49 18.77
C THR A 77 12.35 -0.31 19.36
N LYS A 78 11.06 -0.52 19.64
CA LYS A 78 10.17 0.52 20.16
C LYS A 78 10.52 0.88 21.60
N VAL A 79 10.60 2.19 21.88
CA VAL A 79 10.60 2.77 23.23
C VAL A 79 9.20 3.28 23.56
N ASN A 80 8.63 4.06 22.65
CA ASN A 80 7.25 4.55 22.66
C ASN A 80 6.79 4.81 21.22
N ASP A 81 5.63 5.42 21.02
CA ASP A 81 5.08 5.60 19.67
C ASP A 81 5.92 6.47 18.75
N SER A 82 6.62 7.46 19.31
CA SER A 82 7.46 8.40 18.55
C SER A 82 8.97 8.20 18.74
N THR A 83 9.39 7.14 19.47
CA THR A 83 10.80 6.92 19.78
C THR A 83 11.17 5.45 19.65
N PHE A 84 12.23 5.18 18.92
CA PHE A 84 12.79 3.84 18.71
C PHE A 84 14.29 3.86 18.95
N ASN A 85 14.87 2.72 19.31
CA ASN A 85 16.32 2.52 19.40
C ASN A 85 16.80 1.75 18.16
N TYR A 86 17.70 2.35 17.38
CA TYR A 86 18.35 1.68 16.25
C TYR A 86 19.09 0.42 16.73
N VAL A 87 18.92 -0.67 16.02
CA VAL A 87 19.60 -1.95 16.33
C VAL A 87 20.67 -2.26 15.30
N GLY A 88 20.36 -2.18 14.01
CA GLY A 88 21.30 -2.53 12.95
C GLY A 88 20.64 -2.93 11.64
N GLU A 89 21.46 -3.48 10.73
CA GLU A 89 20.96 -4.08 9.49
C GLU A 89 20.08 -5.29 9.80
N LEU A 90 19.03 -5.47 9.01
CA LEU A 90 18.19 -6.66 9.05
C LEU A 90 18.95 -7.81 8.38
N MET A 91 19.31 -8.81 9.16
CA MET A 91 20.07 -9.94 8.66
C MET A 91 19.20 -10.85 7.77
N GLY A 92 19.80 -11.44 6.74
CA GLY A 92 19.14 -12.39 5.84
C GLY A 92 18.41 -11.76 4.65
N THR A 93 18.16 -10.45 4.65
CA THR A 93 17.51 -9.75 3.54
C THR A 93 18.53 -9.09 2.61
N ASN A 94 19.50 -8.39 3.18
CA ASN A 94 20.39 -7.48 2.46
C ASN A 94 21.44 -8.23 1.62
N GLN A 95 21.58 -7.79 0.37
CA GLN A 95 22.67 -8.21 -0.50
C GLN A 95 23.99 -7.56 -0.08
N THR A 96 25.11 -8.20 -0.42
CA THR A 96 26.46 -7.69 -0.13
C THR A 96 27.15 -7.10 -1.35
N THR A 97 26.64 -7.37 -2.56
CA THR A 97 27.26 -6.96 -3.82
C THR A 97 26.48 -5.81 -4.46
N SER A 98 27.11 -4.66 -4.56
CA SER A 98 26.55 -3.47 -5.23
C SER A 98 26.62 -3.60 -6.77
N PRO A 99 25.67 -3.03 -7.54
CA PRO A 99 24.52 -2.28 -7.07
C PRO A 99 23.40 -3.17 -6.57
N HIS A 100 22.72 -2.76 -5.50
CA HIS A 100 21.57 -3.49 -4.97
C HIS A 100 20.54 -2.56 -4.32
N LEU A 101 19.32 -3.06 -4.27
CA LEU A 101 18.23 -2.47 -3.51
C LEU A 101 17.52 -3.61 -2.79
N ASP A 102 17.51 -3.53 -1.46
CA ASP A 102 16.69 -4.36 -0.57
C ASP A 102 15.86 -3.39 0.29
N ALA A 103 14.56 -3.33 0.06
CA ALA A 103 13.69 -2.27 0.59
C ALA A 103 12.26 -2.74 0.82
N VAL A 104 11.42 -1.86 1.31
CA VAL A 104 9.96 -2.06 1.48
C VAL A 104 9.66 -3.30 2.32
N ALA A 105 9.88 -3.20 3.62
CA ALA A 105 9.53 -4.27 4.56
C ALA A 105 8.02 -4.35 4.79
N ASP A 106 7.51 -5.58 4.90
CA ASP A 106 6.17 -5.87 5.42
C ASP A 106 6.16 -7.25 6.09
N MET A 107 5.17 -7.52 6.97
CA MET A 107 5.09 -8.77 7.71
C MET A 107 3.66 -9.05 8.17
N ASP A 108 3.24 -10.31 8.05
CA ASP A 108 1.97 -10.76 8.61
C ASP A 108 2.04 -11.07 10.11
N ALA A 109 0.92 -11.43 10.71
CA ALA A 109 0.83 -11.75 12.15
C ALA A 109 1.63 -13.01 12.55
N ASN A 110 1.94 -13.89 11.60
CA ASN A 110 2.69 -15.12 11.84
C ASN A 110 4.22 -14.90 11.80
N GLY A 111 4.65 -13.73 11.29
CA GLY A 111 6.07 -13.42 11.10
C GLY A 111 6.59 -13.79 9.72
N ASP A 112 5.71 -14.11 8.77
CA ASP A 112 6.07 -14.19 7.36
C ASP A 112 6.42 -12.78 6.88
N PHE A 113 7.69 -12.56 6.60
CA PHE A 113 8.29 -11.27 6.25
C PHE A 113 8.48 -11.15 4.76
N TYR A 114 8.16 -10.00 4.20
CA TYR A 114 8.21 -9.74 2.76
C TYR A 114 9.05 -8.49 2.49
N TRP A 115 9.80 -8.49 1.37
CA TRP A 115 10.58 -7.32 0.93
C TRP A 115 10.82 -7.35 -0.57
N THR A 116 11.03 -6.17 -1.17
CA THR A 116 11.48 -6.08 -2.57
C THR A 116 13.00 -6.11 -2.63
N SER A 117 13.54 -6.78 -3.65
CA SER A 117 14.98 -6.90 -3.88
C SER A 117 15.29 -6.90 -5.36
N THR A 118 16.31 -6.13 -5.77
CA THR A 118 16.81 -6.16 -7.16
C THR A 118 17.79 -7.31 -7.42
N ARG A 119 17.90 -8.26 -6.49
CA ARG A 119 18.73 -9.45 -6.59
C ARG A 119 18.51 -10.20 -7.91
N ASN A 120 19.55 -10.31 -8.71
CA ASN A 120 19.54 -10.92 -10.05
C ASN A 120 18.65 -10.23 -11.09
N TYR A 121 18.09 -9.04 -10.84
CA TYR A 121 17.37 -8.28 -11.85
C TYR A 121 18.37 -7.68 -12.86
N PRO A 122 18.11 -7.69 -14.18
CA PRO A 122 16.89 -8.15 -14.85
C PRO A 122 16.92 -9.61 -15.36
N THR A 123 17.87 -10.42 -14.94
CA THR A 123 17.91 -11.83 -15.35
C THR A 123 16.71 -12.60 -14.80
N GLU A 124 16.30 -12.26 -13.59
CA GLU A 124 15.10 -12.73 -12.94
C GLU A 124 14.20 -11.55 -12.62
N LEU A 125 13.03 -11.50 -13.27
CA LEU A 125 12.14 -10.33 -13.24
C LEU A 125 11.28 -10.25 -11.98
N ASN A 126 11.03 -11.38 -11.31
CA ASN A 126 10.31 -11.40 -10.04
C ASN A 126 11.24 -10.93 -8.92
N ASN A 127 10.88 -9.81 -8.30
CA ASN A 127 11.72 -9.12 -7.33
C ASN A 127 11.10 -9.03 -5.92
N LEU A 128 9.96 -9.71 -5.68
CA LEU A 128 9.36 -9.83 -4.34
C LEU A 128 9.87 -11.09 -3.65
N PHE A 129 10.43 -10.92 -2.46
CA PHE A 129 10.99 -12.00 -1.64
C PHE A 129 10.18 -12.19 -0.37
N HIS A 130 10.30 -13.37 0.24
CA HIS A 130 9.74 -13.65 1.55
C HIS A 130 10.64 -14.57 2.38
N GLY A 131 10.43 -14.51 3.68
CA GLY A 131 11.13 -15.33 4.67
C GLY A 131 10.41 -15.30 6.00
N THR A 132 11.01 -15.89 7.02
CA THR A 132 10.45 -15.89 8.38
C THR A 132 11.31 -15.01 9.28
N PHE A 133 10.69 -13.97 9.88
CA PHE A 133 11.38 -13.07 10.80
C PHE A 133 11.48 -13.66 12.21
N SER A 134 12.66 -13.57 12.79
CA SER A 134 12.90 -13.89 14.20
C SER A 134 14.06 -13.06 14.75
N SER A 135 13.79 -12.21 15.74
CA SER A 135 14.80 -11.50 16.54
C SER A 135 15.89 -10.78 15.73
N GLY A 136 15.48 -10.04 14.68
CA GLY A 136 16.41 -9.27 13.85
C GLY A 136 17.06 -10.05 12.70
N ASN A 137 16.61 -11.27 12.45
CA ASN A 137 17.01 -12.08 11.32
C ASN A 137 15.80 -12.54 10.52
N VAL A 138 15.93 -12.53 9.21
CA VAL A 138 14.97 -13.15 8.28
C VAL A 138 15.62 -14.40 7.70
N ASN A 139 14.99 -15.55 7.94
CA ASN A 139 15.34 -16.77 7.25
C ASN A 139 14.73 -16.74 5.85
N ASP A 140 15.53 -16.33 4.84
CA ASP A 140 15.13 -16.16 3.44
C ASP A 140 14.65 -17.51 2.87
N ILE A 141 13.41 -17.54 2.37
CA ILE A 141 12.81 -18.70 1.70
C ILE A 141 12.96 -18.55 0.17
N GLY A 142 13.03 -17.32 -0.32
CA GLY A 142 13.17 -16.99 -1.73
C GLY A 142 12.07 -16.10 -2.27
N ARG A 143 11.85 -16.16 -3.59
CA ARG A 143 10.87 -15.31 -4.27
C ARG A 143 9.45 -15.78 -4.05
N VAL A 144 8.57 -14.83 -3.80
CA VAL A 144 7.12 -15.05 -3.81
C VAL A 144 6.70 -15.43 -5.22
N GLN A 145 6.01 -16.56 -5.38
CA GLN A 145 5.55 -17.07 -6.67
C GLN A 145 4.14 -16.56 -6.98
N GLY A 146 3.75 -16.61 -8.27
CA GLY A 146 2.40 -16.28 -8.72
C GLY A 146 2.38 -15.39 -9.96
N ASP A 147 1.18 -14.94 -10.32
CA ASP A 147 0.92 -14.17 -11.54
C ASP A 147 0.77 -12.64 -11.28
N PHE A 148 1.07 -12.18 -10.08
CA PHE A 148 0.99 -10.77 -9.71
C PHE A 148 2.10 -9.90 -10.33
N ASN A 149 3.23 -10.50 -10.67
CA ASN A 149 4.36 -9.82 -11.30
C ASN A 149 4.14 -9.71 -12.82
N MET A 150 4.35 -8.53 -13.39
CA MET A 150 4.24 -8.29 -14.85
C MET A 150 5.19 -9.17 -15.68
N ASN A 151 6.27 -9.66 -15.08
CA ASN A 151 7.26 -10.52 -15.72
C ASN A 151 7.75 -10.00 -17.08
N THR A 152 7.98 -8.69 -17.16
CA THR A 152 8.40 -7.95 -18.35
C THR A 152 9.60 -7.08 -18.01
N PRO A 153 10.70 -7.07 -18.80
CA PRO A 153 11.82 -6.18 -18.55
C PRO A 153 11.41 -4.72 -18.42
N GLY A 154 12.01 -4.01 -17.48
CA GLY A 154 11.64 -2.63 -17.15
C GLY A 154 10.50 -2.49 -16.15
N TRP A 155 9.77 -3.57 -15.87
CA TRP A 155 8.75 -3.63 -14.82
C TRP A 155 9.26 -4.40 -13.60
N LEU A 156 8.83 -3.95 -12.42
CA LEU A 156 9.06 -4.66 -11.16
C LEU A 156 7.91 -4.36 -10.18
N VAL A 157 7.77 -5.22 -9.17
CA VAL A 157 6.96 -4.89 -8.00
C VAL A 157 7.76 -3.87 -7.21
N MET A 158 7.27 -2.62 -7.20
CA MET A 158 7.96 -1.52 -6.51
C MET A 158 7.68 -1.59 -5.02
N ASP A 159 6.39 -1.71 -4.66
CA ASP A 159 5.93 -1.81 -3.27
C ASP A 159 4.84 -2.86 -3.12
N HIS A 160 4.64 -3.26 -1.89
CA HIS A 160 3.62 -4.23 -1.52
C HIS A 160 3.07 -3.95 -0.11
N GLY A 161 1.92 -4.57 0.19
CA GLY A 161 1.31 -4.59 1.51
C GLY A 161 0.66 -5.94 1.76
N ILE A 162 1.00 -6.59 2.85
CA ILE A 162 0.44 -7.87 3.25
C ILE A 162 -0.72 -7.66 4.23
N SER A 163 -1.84 -8.37 4.03
CA SER A 163 -2.90 -8.41 5.04
C SER A 163 -2.40 -9.09 6.31
N LEU A 164 -2.91 -8.64 7.47
CA LEU A 164 -2.47 -9.15 8.78
C LEU A 164 -2.51 -10.67 8.90
N ASN A 165 -3.48 -11.32 8.25
CA ASN A 165 -3.63 -12.78 8.24
C ASN A 165 -2.80 -13.47 7.14
N GLY A 166 -1.98 -12.73 6.38
CA GLY A 166 -1.15 -13.24 5.30
C GLY A 166 -1.90 -13.73 4.07
N GLN A 167 -3.22 -13.49 3.95
CA GLN A 167 -4.04 -14.06 2.88
C GLN A 167 -4.08 -13.19 1.62
N PHE A 168 -3.87 -11.88 1.74
CA PHE A 168 -3.92 -10.96 0.60
C PHE A 168 -2.64 -10.18 0.47
N LEU A 169 -2.14 -10.11 -0.75
CA LEU A 169 -1.02 -9.27 -1.18
C LEU A 169 -1.59 -8.12 -2.02
N TYR A 170 -1.46 -6.90 -1.51
CA TYR A 170 -1.64 -5.68 -2.29
C TYR A 170 -0.29 -5.30 -2.86
N PHE A 171 -0.21 -5.04 -4.16
CA PHE A 171 1.06 -4.79 -4.84
C PHE A 171 0.90 -3.69 -5.88
N ASN A 172 1.99 -3.01 -6.20
CA ASN A 172 2.05 -2.21 -7.40
C ASN A 172 3.19 -2.65 -8.31
N ASN A 173 2.81 -2.96 -9.57
CA ASN A 173 3.79 -3.07 -10.62
C ASN A 173 4.13 -1.67 -11.13
N ALA A 174 5.41 -1.38 -11.28
CA ALA A 174 5.91 -0.09 -11.73
C ALA A 174 6.89 -0.27 -12.89
N ARG A 175 6.79 0.63 -13.88
CA ARG A 175 7.64 0.64 -15.07
C ARG A 175 8.71 1.73 -14.98
N PHE A 176 9.98 1.35 -15.13
CA PHE A 176 11.15 2.23 -14.99
C PHE A 176 11.99 2.39 -16.27
N ASP A 177 11.60 1.78 -17.38
CA ASP A 177 12.35 1.80 -18.65
C ASP A 177 12.09 3.04 -19.54
N GLY A 178 11.30 3.97 -19.05
CA GLY A 178 10.95 5.18 -19.81
C GLY A 178 12.02 6.27 -19.76
N VAL A 179 12.45 6.73 -20.92
CA VAL A 179 13.53 7.75 -21.07
C VAL A 179 13.16 9.12 -20.50
N LYS A 180 11.89 9.38 -20.21
CA LYS A 180 11.37 10.72 -19.82
C LYS A 180 10.80 10.78 -18.40
N CYS A 181 10.93 9.71 -17.62
CA CYS A 181 10.35 9.64 -16.29
C CYS A 181 11.42 9.85 -15.21
N GLN A 182 11.11 10.66 -14.22
CA GLN A 182 11.87 10.75 -12.98
C GLN A 182 11.10 9.89 -11.94
N GLY A 183 11.55 8.66 -11.72
CA GLY A 183 10.80 7.66 -10.97
C GLY A 183 9.97 6.76 -11.89
N PRO A 184 8.93 6.09 -11.41
CA PRO A 184 8.12 5.21 -12.24
C PRO A 184 7.36 5.99 -13.31
N CYS A 185 7.39 5.48 -14.54
CA CYS A 185 6.64 6.02 -15.67
C CYS A 185 5.17 5.66 -15.63
N GLU A 186 4.88 4.55 -15.01
CA GLU A 186 3.57 3.93 -14.95
C GLU A 186 3.51 2.99 -13.74
N THR A 187 2.35 2.97 -13.07
CA THR A 187 2.09 2.04 -11.99
C THR A 187 0.67 1.51 -12.07
N THR A 188 0.46 0.30 -11.55
CA THR A 188 -0.86 -0.30 -11.41
C THR A 188 -0.92 -1.02 -10.06
N LEU A 189 -1.92 -0.67 -9.24
CA LEU A 189 -2.22 -1.43 -8.02
C LEU A 189 -3.00 -2.68 -8.37
N GLY A 190 -2.66 -3.78 -7.71
CA GLY A 190 -3.33 -5.06 -7.79
C GLY A 190 -3.56 -5.68 -6.42
N VAL A 191 -4.42 -6.68 -6.37
CA VAL A 191 -4.62 -7.54 -5.20
C VAL A 191 -4.58 -8.99 -5.61
N ALA A 192 -3.76 -9.78 -4.90
CA ALA A 192 -3.61 -11.21 -5.08
C ALA A 192 -3.94 -11.95 -3.79
N GLN A 193 -4.37 -13.20 -3.92
CA GLN A 193 -4.70 -14.07 -2.79
C GLN A 193 -3.69 -15.21 -2.68
N LYS A 194 -3.34 -15.55 -1.44
CA LYS A 194 -2.44 -16.65 -1.10
C LYS A 194 -3.07 -17.97 -1.51
N ASN A 195 -2.37 -18.74 -2.32
CA ASN A 195 -2.77 -20.08 -2.75
C ASN A 195 -2.07 -21.18 -1.94
N ASN A 196 -0.78 -20.95 -1.64
CA ASN A 196 0.02 -21.81 -0.75
C ASN A 196 1.10 -20.98 -0.04
N ALA A 197 2.02 -21.61 0.67
CA ALA A 197 3.00 -20.92 1.51
C ALA A 197 3.79 -19.80 0.79
N SER A 198 4.08 -19.96 -0.50
CA SER A 198 4.95 -19.05 -1.27
C SER A 198 4.30 -18.48 -2.53
N THR A 199 3.01 -18.74 -2.77
CA THR A 199 2.34 -18.38 -4.03
C THR A 199 1.13 -17.52 -3.81
N PHE A 200 1.06 -16.39 -4.52
CA PHE A 200 -0.10 -15.52 -4.58
C PHE A 200 -0.59 -15.40 -6.02
N ASN A 201 -1.89 -15.58 -6.24
CA ASN A 201 -2.50 -15.40 -7.55
C ASN A 201 -3.40 -14.15 -7.53
N THR A 202 -3.28 -13.34 -8.57
CA THR A 202 -4.11 -12.15 -8.75
C THR A 202 -5.58 -12.53 -8.69
N LEU A 203 -6.36 -11.82 -7.87
CA LEU A 203 -7.80 -12.07 -7.80
C LEU A 203 -8.44 -11.76 -9.15
N PRO A 204 -9.34 -12.62 -9.65
CA PRO A 204 -10.05 -12.38 -10.92
C PRO A 204 -10.80 -11.04 -10.96
N ASN A 205 -11.24 -10.55 -9.81
CA ASN A 205 -11.93 -9.27 -9.63
C ASN A 205 -11.02 -8.14 -9.08
N SER A 206 -9.69 -8.32 -9.10
CA SER A 206 -8.72 -7.31 -8.63
C SER A 206 -8.97 -5.94 -9.26
N ALA A 207 -9.16 -5.88 -10.58
CA ALA A 207 -9.44 -4.64 -11.29
C ALA A 207 -10.74 -3.97 -10.79
N SER A 208 -11.79 -4.74 -10.54
CA SER A 208 -13.06 -4.23 -10.01
C SER A 208 -12.94 -3.74 -8.57
N ILE A 209 -12.20 -4.45 -7.72
CA ILE A 209 -11.93 -4.05 -6.33
C ILE A 209 -11.24 -2.69 -6.28
N LEU A 210 -10.31 -2.42 -7.19
CA LEU A 210 -9.46 -1.22 -7.23
C LEU A 210 -9.90 -0.18 -8.26
N GLN A 211 -11.05 -0.35 -8.91
CA GLN A 211 -11.51 0.50 -10.00
C GLN A 211 -11.57 1.98 -9.65
N ASN A 212 -11.99 2.33 -8.44
CA ASN A 212 -12.08 3.72 -7.99
C ASN A 212 -10.72 4.31 -7.59
N ILE A 213 -9.67 3.49 -7.51
CA ILE A 213 -8.31 3.91 -7.13
C ILE A 213 -7.46 4.09 -8.38
N ASN A 214 -7.41 3.07 -9.25
CA ASN A 214 -6.55 3.04 -10.43
C ASN A 214 -7.01 4.03 -11.52
N ASP A 215 -6.58 5.27 -11.41
CA ASP A 215 -6.78 6.33 -12.42
C ASP A 215 -5.47 6.55 -13.19
N VAL A 216 -5.50 6.39 -14.49
CA VAL A 216 -4.33 6.50 -15.38
C VAL A 216 -3.59 7.84 -15.31
N SER A 217 -4.23 8.85 -14.71
CA SER A 217 -3.64 10.19 -14.52
C SER A 217 -2.65 10.26 -13.36
N TYR A 218 -2.57 9.21 -12.51
CA TYR A 218 -1.72 9.20 -11.33
C TYR A 218 -0.68 8.08 -11.38
N ILE A 219 0.37 8.27 -10.64
CA ILE A 219 1.29 7.24 -10.16
C ILE A 219 0.87 6.87 -8.75
N TYR A 220 0.63 5.57 -8.50
CA TYR A 220 0.23 5.01 -7.19
C TYR A 220 1.29 4.03 -6.70
N TYR A 221 1.57 4.05 -5.41
CA TYR A 221 2.54 3.14 -4.81
C TYR A 221 2.38 3.06 -3.29
N ALA A 222 3.20 2.21 -2.67
CA ALA A 222 3.25 1.97 -1.23
C ALA A 222 1.85 1.65 -0.63
N PRO A 223 1.18 0.58 -1.11
CA PRO A 223 -0.09 0.17 -0.54
C PRO A 223 0.10 -0.39 0.87
N CYS A 224 -0.70 0.08 1.83
CA CYS A 224 -0.79 -0.44 3.19
C CYS A 224 -2.25 -0.74 3.51
N ILE A 225 -2.56 -1.99 3.81
CA ILE A 225 -3.91 -2.44 4.16
C ILE A 225 -4.10 -2.49 5.67
N SER A 226 -5.22 -2.00 6.17
CA SER A 226 -5.57 -2.09 7.60
C SER A 226 -5.76 -3.54 8.06
N SER A 227 -5.62 -3.78 9.36
CA SER A 227 -5.71 -5.11 9.98
C SER A 227 -7.03 -5.83 9.71
N ASP A 228 -8.13 -5.09 9.52
CA ASP A 228 -9.46 -5.59 9.18
C ASP A 228 -9.72 -5.69 7.67
N ASN A 229 -8.74 -5.33 6.82
CA ASN A 229 -8.84 -5.28 5.37
C ASN A 229 -9.87 -4.29 4.83
N LEU A 230 -10.27 -3.27 5.58
CA LEU A 230 -11.31 -2.33 5.17
C LEU A 230 -10.81 -0.96 4.73
N GLU A 231 -9.54 -0.62 5.03
CA GLU A 231 -8.94 0.67 4.71
C GLU A 231 -7.63 0.43 3.95
N LEU A 232 -7.53 0.89 2.71
CA LEU A 232 -6.30 0.83 1.91
C LEU A 232 -5.68 2.22 1.85
N TYR A 233 -4.49 2.35 2.42
CA TYR A 233 -3.65 3.55 2.39
C TYR A 233 -2.63 3.41 1.28
N PHE A 234 -2.27 4.50 0.64
CA PHE A 234 -1.26 4.50 -0.42
C PHE A 234 -0.75 5.91 -0.69
N THR A 235 0.36 6.00 -1.37
CA THR A 235 0.88 7.26 -1.91
C THR A 235 0.47 7.43 -3.36
N ARG A 236 0.21 8.68 -3.78
CA ARG A 236 0.04 9.02 -5.19
C ARG A 236 0.53 10.42 -5.53
N TYR A 237 0.84 10.63 -6.80
CA TYR A 237 1.04 11.96 -7.39
C TYR A 237 0.59 11.96 -8.85
N LEU A 238 0.31 13.15 -9.41
CA LEU A 238 -0.07 13.29 -10.81
C LEU A 238 1.07 12.83 -11.71
N LYS A 239 0.76 11.93 -12.66
CA LYS A 239 1.69 11.39 -13.64
C LYS A 239 2.27 12.52 -14.49
N GLY A 240 3.57 12.51 -14.72
CA GLY A 240 4.25 13.48 -15.56
C GLY A 240 5.65 13.80 -15.05
N GLN A 241 6.18 14.93 -15.44
CA GLN A 241 7.48 15.40 -14.98
C GLN A 241 7.40 15.84 -13.52
N ILE A 242 8.28 15.29 -12.69
CA ILE A 242 8.40 15.70 -11.28
C ILE A 242 9.08 17.07 -11.22
N THR A 243 8.40 18.06 -10.66
CA THR A 243 8.86 19.44 -10.47
C THR A 243 8.68 19.89 -9.03
N SER A 244 9.17 21.07 -8.67
CA SER A 244 8.92 21.65 -7.33
C SER A 244 7.42 21.88 -7.02
N GLY A 245 6.56 21.88 -8.04
CA GLY A 245 5.11 21.97 -7.89
C GLY A 245 4.41 20.61 -7.75
N THR A 246 5.11 19.50 -7.94
CA THR A 246 4.50 18.16 -7.81
C THR A 246 4.08 17.90 -6.37
N VAL A 247 2.80 17.57 -6.20
CA VAL A 247 2.19 17.26 -4.90
C VAL A 247 2.13 15.78 -4.71
N PHE A 248 2.72 15.30 -3.62
CA PHE A 248 2.64 13.92 -3.16
C PHE A 248 1.54 13.82 -2.10
N GLU A 249 0.66 12.86 -2.27
CA GLU A 249 -0.53 12.68 -1.45
C GLU A 249 -0.51 11.30 -0.77
N ILE A 250 -0.75 11.27 0.54
CA ILE A 250 -1.13 10.04 1.23
C ILE A 250 -2.67 10.01 1.25
N CYS A 251 -3.21 8.97 0.64
CA CYS A 251 -4.63 8.75 0.46
C CYS A 251 -5.13 7.53 1.24
N VAL A 252 -6.43 7.48 1.47
CA VAL A 252 -7.13 6.31 1.96
C VAL A 252 -8.38 6.05 1.10
N ALA A 253 -8.61 4.80 0.77
CA ALA A 253 -9.86 4.28 0.24
C ALA A 253 -10.43 3.27 1.23
N VAL A 254 -11.75 3.26 1.41
CA VAL A 254 -12.43 2.42 2.39
C VAL A 254 -13.46 1.53 1.72
N ARG A 255 -13.82 0.41 2.37
CA ARG A 255 -14.84 -0.52 1.87
C ARG A 255 -15.60 -1.16 3.02
N SER A 256 -16.75 -1.76 2.72
CA SER A 256 -17.63 -2.36 3.73
C SER A 256 -17.30 -3.80 4.07
N THR A 257 -16.68 -4.54 3.17
CA THR A 257 -16.25 -5.94 3.35
C THR A 257 -14.90 -6.18 2.69
N SER A 258 -14.18 -7.23 3.09
CA SER A 258 -12.81 -7.52 2.63
C SER A 258 -12.65 -7.83 1.13
N LEU A 259 -13.73 -8.03 0.39
CA LEU A 259 -13.71 -8.28 -1.06
C LEU A 259 -14.58 -7.30 -1.86
N SER A 260 -15.25 -6.33 -1.19
CA SER A 260 -16.00 -5.30 -1.90
C SER A 260 -15.05 -4.28 -2.53
N GLN A 261 -15.58 -3.55 -3.51
CA GLN A 261 -14.88 -2.45 -4.16
C GLN A 261 -14.52 -1.37 -3.13
N PHE A 262 -13.33 -0.81 -3.24
CA PHE A 262 -12.95 0.38 -2.47
C PHE A 262 -13.68 1.62 -2.97
N SER A 263 -13.90 2.55 -2.05
CA SER A 263 -14.43 3.88 -2.36
C SER A 263 -13.49 4.71 -3.23
N ILE A 264 -13.99 5.84 -3.72
CA ILE A 264 -13.14 6.90 -4.25
C ILE A 264 -12.15 7.32 -3.14
N PRO A 265 -10.85 7.43 -3.43
CA PRO A 265 -9.87 7.79 -2.43
C PRO A 265 -10.07 9.20 -1.88
N ARG A 266 -9.86 9.34 -0.57
CA ARG A 266 -9.74 10.64 0.10
C ARG A 266 -8.28 10.95 0.39
N VAL A 267 -7.83 12.15 0.05
CA VAL A 267 -6.52 12.68 0.47
C VAL A 267 -6.58 12.95 1.97
N LEU A 268 -5.67 12.34 2.72
CA LEU A 268 -5.51 12.57 4.16
C LEU A 268 -4.59 13.75 4.44
N PHE A 269 -3.46 13.78 3.77
CA PHE A 269 -2.48 14.86 3.83
C PHE A 269 -1.59 14.83 2.58
N SER A 270 -1.00 15.98 2.26
CA SER A 270 -0.17 16.14 1.08
C SER A 270 0.95 17.13 1.36
N LYS A 271 2.05 16.98 0.63
CA LYS A 271 3.17 17.92 0.59
C LYS A 271 3.76 17.96 -0.82
N ASN A 272 4.33 19.08 -1.17
CA ASN A 272 5.05 19.24 -2.43
C ASN A 272 6.58 19.15 -2.22
N ILE A 273 7.30 18.93 -3.29
CA ILE A 273 8.76 18.98 -3.29
C ILE A 273 9.25 20.37 -2.79
N PRO A 274 10.29 20.43 -1.92
CA PRO A 274 11.17 19.32 -1.53
C PRO A 274 10.69 18.48 -0.35
N ASN A 275 9.52 18.77 0.23
CA ASN A 275 9.02 18.15 1.46
C ASN A 275 8.04 17.01 1.21
N LEU A 276 8.21 16.25 0.11
CA LEU A 276 7.29 15.16 -0.23
C LEU A 276 7.12 14.15 0.91
N ILE A 277 5.97 13.47 0.90
CA ILE A 277 5.60 12.43 1.88
C ILE A 277 5.20 11.16 1.14
N GLU A 278 5.63 9.98 1.67
CA GLU A 278 5.43 8.69 1.01
C GLU A 278 5.36 7.53 2.00
N ALA A 279 4.95 6.37 1.49
CA ALA A 279 4.99 5.07 2.13
C ALA A 279 4.31 5.02 3.51
N PRO A 280 2.98 5.17 3.54
CA PRO A 280 2.21 5.04 4.77
C PRO A 280 2.22 3.60 5.28
N THR A 281 2.40 3.43 6.59
CA THR A 281 2.16 2.18 7.31
C THR A 281 1.29 2.44 8.53
N LEU A 282 0.39 1.50 8.86
CA LEU A 282 -0.59 1.64 9.92
C LEU A 282 -0.31 0.64 11.04
N THR A 283 -0.44 1.06 12.29
CA THR A 283 -0.43 0.11 13.42
C THR A 283 -1.64 -0.83 13.35
N ILE A 284 -1.50 -2.04 13.92
CA ILE A 284 -2.56 -3.08 13.90
C ILE A 284 -3.89 -2.58 14.51
N ASP A 285 -3.83 -1.74 15.53
CA ASP A 285 -4.98 -1.11 16.17
C ASP A 285 -5.54 0.08 15.38
N LYS A 286 -4.92 0.42 14.25
CA LYS A 286 -5.24 1.54 13.36
C LYS A 286 -5.11 2.93 14.00
N ASN A 287 -4.47 3.05 15.16
CA ASN A 287 -4.41 4.29 15.90
C ASN A 287 -3.29 5.22 15.46
N ILE A 288 -2.25 4.69 14.80
CA ILE A 288 -1.10 5.47 14.36
C ILE A 288 -0.78 5.15 12.91
N ILE A 289 -0.57 6.18 12.12
CA ILE A 289 0.00 6.08 10.78
C ILE A 289 1.42 6.64 10.80
N TYR A 290 2.38 5.85 10.32
CA TYR A 290 3.75 6.28 10.06
C TYR A 290 3.95 6.43 8.55
N TYR A 291 4.86 7.30 8.16
CA TYR A 291 5.25 7.52 6.77
C TYR A 291 6.62 8.20 6.75
N HIS A 292 7.31 8.20 5.64
CA HIS A 292 8.51 9.03 5.56
C HIS A 292 8.23 10.37 4.88
N GLN A 293 9.03 11.36 5.25
CA GLN A 293 9.06 12.68 4.65
C GLN A 293 10.45 12.98 4.18
N LYS A 294 10.58 13.37 2.91
CA LYS A 294 11.79 14.00 2.38
C LYS A 294 11.80 15.47 2.76
N THR A 295 12.91 15.95 3.22
CA THR A 295 13.23 17.38 3.32
C THR A 295 14.31 17.71 2.30
N THR A 296 14.78 18.95 2.26
CA THR A 296 15.87 19.34 1.35
C THR A 296 17.14 18.49 1.52
N ASN A 297 17.43 18.05 2.76
CA ASN A 297 18.70 17.43 3.11
C ASN A 297 18.60 16.01 3.68
N SER A 298 17.41 15.49 3.95
CA SER A 298 17.26 14.19 4.62
C SER A 298 15.88 13.59 4.41
N HIS A 299 15.77 12.28 4.66
CA HIS A 299 14.51 11.59 4.84
C HIS A 299 14.33 11.25 6.32
N LYS A 300 13.13 11.49 6.84
CA LYS A 300 12.76 11.24 8.24
C LYS A 300 11.44 10.51 8.32
N ILE A 301 11.27 9.70 9.34
CA ILE A 301 9.99 9.06 9.62
C ILE A 301 9.13 10.03 10.44
N MET A 302 7.89 10.17 10.02
CA MET A 302 6.84 10.96 10.66
C MET A 302 5.71 10.06 11.12
N MET A 303 4.94 10.51 12.10
CA MET A 303 3.75 9.81 12.56
C MET A 303 2.59 10.77 12.84
N ARG A 304 1.37 10.22 12.86
CA ARG A 304 0.16 10.93 13.29
C ARG A 304 -0.77 9.97 14.03
N TYR A 305 -1.42 10.47 15.05
CA TYR A 305 -2.46 9.73 15.76
C TYR A 305 -3.81 9.84 15.04
N ARG A 306 -4.54 8.75 14.97
CA ARG A 306 -5.93 8.74 14.49
C ARG A 306 -6.80 9.55 15.46
N LYS A 307 -7.66 10.39 14.92
CA LYS A 307 -8.66 11.09 15.73
C LYS A 307 -9.85 10.16 16.00
N PRO A 308 -10.46 10.22 17.18
CA PRO A 308 -11.74 9.56 17.41
C PRO A 308 -12.77 9.98 16.34
N ILE A 309 -13.61 9.03 15.95
CA ILE A 309 -14.73 9.25 15.00
C ILE A 309 -15.92 9.75 15.80
#